data_0ac8bbc20ba8201c7d205b072b236095
#
_entry.id   0ac8bbc20ba8201c7d205b072b236095
#
_cell.length_a   1.000
_cell.length_b   1.000
_cell.length_c   1.000
_cell.angle_alpha   90.00
_cell.angle_beta   90.00
_cell.angle_gamma   90.00
#
_symmetry.space_group_name_H-M   'P 1'
#
loop_
_entity.id
_entity.type
_entity.pdbx_description
1 polymer ?
#
loop_
_entity_poly.entity_id
_entity_poly.type
_entity_poly.pdbx_seq_one_letter_code
_entity_poly.pdbx_strand_id
1 'polypeptide(L)'
;MSDPKCRILCVDDHFDTSEMLQVLLSESDYAVQTAGTMEEACALAAKSTFDLYVLDKRLPDGTGMELCERLTFLTPGIPCIFYTGDAYEVHRRQAFAAGATAYVAKPDIETLIETVHRLLAERECAAEV
;
A
#
# COMPACT_ATOMS: atom_id res chain seq x y z
N MET A 1 19.79 18.95 3.88
CA MET A 1 18.41 18.92 3.75
C MET A 1 17.92 17.65 3.07
N SER A 2 16.92 17.10 3.58
CA SER A 2 16.49 15.86 3.02
C SER A 2 15.50 16.11 1.89
N ASP A 3 15.65 15.35 0.84
CA ASP A 3 14.75 15.46 -0.27
C ASP A 3 13.46 14.77 -0.01
N PRO A 4 12.40 15.22 -0.65
CA PRO A 4 11.16 14.48 -0.60
C PRO A 4 11.39 13.08 -1.11
N LYS A 5 10.70 12.14 -0.53
CA LYS A 5 10.81 10.75 -0.88
C LYS A 5 9.46 10.25 -1.32
N CYS A 6 9.46 9.15 -2.05
CA CYS A 6 8.21 8.47 -2.32
C CYS A 6 7.61 8.07 -0.98
N ARG A 7 6.32 8.28 -0.84
CA ARG A 7 5.62 8.03 0.41
C ARG A 7 4.68 6.84 0.25
N ILE A 8 4.80 5.90 1.17
CA ILE A 8 4.03 4.66 1.12
C ILE A 8 3.17 4.56 2.37
N LEU A 9 1.92 4.19 2.19
CA LEU A 9 1.02 3.89 3.31
C LEU A 9 0.77 2.40 3.30
N CYS A 10 1.13 1.73 4.40
CA CYS A 10 0.91 0.30 4.56
C CYS A 10 -0.24 0.11 5.52
N VAL A 11 -1.27 -0.62 5.12
CA VAL A 11 -2.46 -0.83 5.94
C VAL A 11 -2.62 -2.30 6.23
N ASP A 12 -2.42 -2.67 7.50
CA ASP A 12 -2.46 -4.06 7.93
C ASP A 12 -2.66 -4.03 9.44
N ASP A 13 -3.58 -4.84 9.94
CA ASP A 13 -3.84 -4.83 11.38
C ASP A 13 -2.87 -5.71 12.16
N HIS A 14 -1.96 -6.39 11.48
CA HIS A 14 -0.92 -7.17 12.15
C HIS A 14 0.29 -6.29 12.40
N PHE A 15 0.53 -6.01 13.68
CA PHE A 15 1.62 -5.11 14.05
C PHE A 15 2.97 -5.57 13.50
N ASP A 16 3.23 -6.89 13.57
CA ASP A 16 4.52 -7.41 13.10
C ASP A 16 4.72 -7.18 11.61
N THR A 17 3.67 -7.37 10.83
CA THR A 17 3.77 -7.14 9.38
C THR A 17 4.02 -5.67 9.09
N SER A 18 3.29 -4.79 9.74
CA SER A 18 3.44 -3.36 9.53
C SER A 18 4.85 -2.90 9.91
N GLU A 19 5.37 -3.39 11.03
CA GLU A 19 6.69 -3.00 11.47
C GLU A 19 7.75 -3.50 10.50
N MET A 20 7.62 -4.73 10.04
CA MET A 20 8.55 -5.30 9.09
C MET A 20 8.57 -4.50 7.80
N LEU A 21 7.40 -4.16 7.29
CA LEU A 21 7.31 -3.38 6.04
C LEU A 21 7.92 -2.00 6.22
N GLN A 22 7.67 -1.38 7.37
CA GLN A 22 8.24 -0.07 7.62
C GLN A 22 9.76 -0.12 7.61
N VAL A 23 10.34 -1.13 8.25
CA VAL A 23 11.79 -1.26 8.29
C VAL A 23 12.35 -1.53 6.90
N LEU A 24 11.78 -2.53 6.22
CA LEU A 24 12.35 -2.96 4.95
C LEU A 24 12.21 -1.91 3.86
N LEU A 25 11.07 -1.27 3.78
CA LEU A 25 10.86 -0.28 2.74
C LEU A 25 11.60 1.02 3.04
N SER A 26 11.78 1.34 4.34
CA SER A 26 12.55 2.52 4.69
C SER A 26 14.02 2.38 4.31
N GLU A 27 14.52 1.16 4.20
CA GLU A 27 15.90 0.95 3.78
C GLU A 27 16.13 1.40 2.35
N SER A 28 15.08 1.52 1.57
CA SER A 28 15.18 2.00 0.18
C SER A 28 14.87 3.48 0.07
N ASP A 29 14.92 4.19 1.18
CA ASP A 29 14.70 5.63 1.21
C ASP A 29 13.26 6.04 0.92
N TYR A 30 12.31 5.16 1.15
CA TYR A 30 10.90 5.54 1.07
C TYR A 30 10.45 6.01 2.45
N ALA A 31 9.53 6.97 2.45
CA ALA A 31 8.90 7.41 3.69
C ALA A 31 7.65 6.55 3.91
N VAL A 32 7.63 5.76 4.97
CA VAL A 32 6.59 4.76 5.20
C VAL A 32 5.77 5.12 6.42
N GLN A 33 4.44 5.14 6.25
CA GLN A 33 3.52 5.24 7.37
C GLN A 33 2.66 3.99 7.41
N THR A 34 2.15 3.67 8.57
CA THR A 34 1.33 2.47 8.74
C THR A 34 -0.01 2.84 9.35
N ALA A 35 -1.02 2.04 9.05
CA ALA A 35 -2.35 2.16 9.62
C ALA A 35 -2.88 0.77 9.89
N GLY A 36 -3.65 0.61 10.95
CA GLY A 36 -4.19 -0.69 11.33
C GLY A 36 -5.66 -0.87 10.99
N THR A 37 -6.33 0.18 10.55
CA THR A 37 -7.76 0.12 10.23
C THR A 37 -8.03 0.91 8.96
N MET A 38 -9.19 0.63 8.37
CA MET A 38 -9.62 1.36 7.19
C MET A 38 -9.83 2.83 7.50
N GLU A 39 -10.44 3.12 8.65
CA GLU A 39 -10.72 4.50 9.03
C GLU A 39 -9.42 5.29 9.19
N GLU A 40 -8.44 4.70 9.86
CA GLU A 40 -7.17 5.36 10.05
C GLU A 40 -6.48 5.63 8.71
N ALA A 41 -6.54 4.65 7.81
CA ALA A 41 -5.92 4.80 6.48
C ALA A 41 -6.57 5.93 5.71
N CYS A 42 -7.90 6.00 5.72
CA CYS A 42 -8.59 7.06 5.01
C CYS A 42 -8.29 8.44 5.60
N ALA A 43 -8.17 8.52 6.92
CA ALA A 43 -7.84 9.79 7.58
C ALA A 43 -6.44 10.24 7.17
N LEU A 44 -5.49 9.32 7.12
CA LEU A 44 -4.13 9.66 6.71
C LEU A 44 -4.09 10.09 5.24
N ALA A 45 -4.81 9.38 4.38
CA ALA A 45 -4.84 9.71 2.96
C ALA A 45 -5.47 11.08 2.70
N ALA A 46 -6.40 11.49 3.56
CA ALA A 46 -7.02 12.79 3.43
C ALA A 46 -6.11 13.93 3.86
N LYS A 47 -5.14 13.63 4.74
CA LYS A 47 -4.26 14.66 5.28
C LYS A 47 -2.92 14.74 4.59
N SER A 48 -2.47 13.65 3.99
CA SER A 48 -1.13 13.56 3.42
C SER A 48 -1.20 12.97 2.04
N THR A 49 -0.18 13.25 1.25
CA THR A 49 -0.07 12.69 -0.09
C THR A 49 0.77 11.43 -0.04
N PHE A 50 0.28 10.36 -0.64
CA PHE A 50 1.03 9.12 -0.75
C PHE A 50 1.23 8.79 -2.22
N ASP A 51 2.28 8.02 -2.49
CA ASP A 51 2.61 7.61 -3.85
C ASP A 51 2.24 6.15 -4.09
N LEU A 52 1.97 5.41 -3.02
CA LEU A 52 1.64 4.00 -3.14
C LEU A 52 0.94 3.53 -1.87
N TYR A 53 0.00 2.62 -2.04
CA TYR A 53 -0.68 1.98 -0.91
C TYR A 53 -0.39 0.49 -0.95
N VAL A 54 -0.10 -0.09 0.22
CA VAL A 54 0.03 -1.55 0.39
C VAL A 54 -1.06 -1.96 1.36
N LEU A 55 -1.97 -2.81 0.92
CA LEU A 55 -3.19 -3.10 1.66
C LEU A 55 -3.31 -4.58 1.97
N ASP A 56 -3.79 -4.91 3.17
CA ASP A 56 -4.20 -6.27 3.49
C ASP A 56 -5.66 -6.44 3.07
N LYS A 57 -6.07 -7.66 2.84
CA LYS A 57 -7.43 -7.94 2.39
C LYS A 57 -8.45 -7.76 3.52
N ARG A 58 -8.07 -8.06 4.76
CA ARG A 58 -8.98 -7.97 5.89
C ARG A 58 -8.50 -6.96 6.90
N LEU A 59 -9.41 -6.11 7.34
CA LEU A 59 -9.14 -5.11 8.35
C LEU A 59 -10.23 -5.20 9.41
N PRO A 60 -9.98 -4.70 10.63
CA PRO A 60 -10.98 -4.80 11.68
C PRO A 60 -12.31 -4.14 11.35
N ASP A 61 -12.27 -3.09 10.55
CA ASP A 61 -13.47 -2.30 10.24
C ASP A 61 -13.87 -2.37 8.78
N GLY A 62 -13.37 -3.36 8.03
CA GLY A 62 -13.79 -3.50 6.64
C GLY A 62 -12.85 -4.42 5.87
N THR A 63 -12.91 -4.33 4.56
CA THR A 63 -12.06 -5.15 3.71
C THR A 63 -11.09 -4.26 2.94
N GLY A 64 -10.00 -4.88 2.51
CA GLY A 64 -9.04 -4.17 1.67
C GLY A 64 -9.65 -3.69 0.36
N MET A 65 -10.62 -4.45 -0.17
CA MET A 65 -11.28 -4.04 -1.41
C MET A 65 -12.09 -2.76 -1.19
N GLU A 66 -12.82 -2.70 -0.07
CA GLU A 66 -13.55 -1.47 0.26
C GLU A 66 -12.58 -0.30 0.41
N LEU A 67 -11.47 -0.54 1.10
CA LEU A 67 -10.49 0.50 1.30
C LEU A 67 -9.89 0.94 -0.03
N CYS A 68 -9.56 -0.02 -0.89
CA CYS A 68 -9.00 0.28 -2.19
C CYS A 68 -9.93 1.18 -3.00
N GLU A 69 -11.23 0.88 -2.97
CA GLU A 69 -12.21 1.70 -3.68
C GLU A 69 -12.27 3.11 -3.10
N ARG A 70 -12.26 3.22 -1.77
CA ARG A 70 -12.28 4.52 -1.13
C ARG A 70 -11.04 5.34 -1.44
N LEU A 71 -9.88 4.70 -1.39
CA LEU A 71 -8.63 5.40 -1.68
C LEU A 71 -8.57 5.83 -3.14
N THR A 72 -9.08 4.99 -4.04
CA THR A 72 -9.12 5.36 -5.44
C THR A 72 -10.02 6.58 -5.67
N PHE A 73 -11.11 6.67 -4.92
CA PHE A 73 -11.98 7.81 -5.01
C PHE A 73 -11.32 9.07 -4.43
N LEU A 74 -10.67 8.93 -3.27
CA LEU A 74 -10.04 10.07 -2.61
C LEU A 74 -8.79 10.55 -3.34
N THR A 75 -8.01 9.62 -3.85
CA THR A 75 -6.72 9.94 -4.44
C THR A 75 -6.55 9.15 -5.74
N PRO A 76 -7.23 9.59 -6.81
CA PRO A 76 -7.16 8.85 -8.08
C PRO A 76 -5.73 8.79 -8.60
N GLY A 77 -5.40 7.66 -9.21
CA GLY A 77 -4.10 7.51 -9.85
C GLY A 77 -2.99 6.98 -8.97
N ILE A 78 -3.26 6.76 -7.67
CA ILE A 78 -2.25 6.21 -6.78
C ILE A 78 -2.33 4.69 -6.82
N PRO A 79 -1.23 3.99 -7.13
CA PRO A 79 -1.28 2.52 -7.22
C PRO A 79 -1.51 1.86 -5.86
N CYS A 80 -2.23 0.75 -5.89
CA CYS A 80 -2.51 -0.06 -4.70
C CYS A 80 -1.98 -1.47 -4.92
N ILE A 81 -1.20 -1.96 -3.98
CA ILE A 81 -0.73 -3.34 -3.98
C ILE A 81 -1.43 -4.06 -2.84
N PHE A 82 -2.05 -5.22 -3.12
CA PHE A 82 -2.54 -6.06 -2.06
C PHE A 82 -1.42 -6.99 -1.62
N TYR A 83 -1.17 -7.05 -0.33
CA TYR A 83 -0.19 -7.97 0.26
C TYR A 83 -0.92 -8.74 1.34
N THR A 84 -1.33 -9.96 1.04
CA THR A 84 -2.27 -10.68 1.88
C THR A 84 -1.96 -12.18 1.87
N GLY A 85 -2.37 -12.88 2.94
CA GLY A 85 -2.19 -14.32 3.02
C GLY A 85 -3.16 -15.13 2.17
N ASP A 86 -4.08 -14.45 1.48
CA ASP A 86 -5.11 -15.09 0.71
C ASP A 86 -4.70 -15.18 -0.75
N ALA A 87 -4.48 -16.39 -1.24
CA ALA A 87 -4.01 -16.58 -2.61
C ALA A 87 -5.09 -17.12 -3.54
N TYR A 88 -6.35 -17.07 -3.13
CA TYR A 88 -7.42 -17.57 -4.00
C TYR A 88 -7.63 -16.67 -5.20
N GLU A 89 -7.78 -17.29 -6.36
CA GLU A 89 -7.91 -16.54 -7.61
C GLU A 89 -9.14 -15.63 -7.61
N VAL A 90 -10.25 -16.07 -7.01
CA VAL A 90 -11.44 -15.25 -6.99
C VAL A 90 -11.21 -13.96 -6.22
N HIS A 91 -10.45 -14.03 -5.14
CA HIS A 91 -10.17 -12.84 -4.34
C HIS A 91 -9.19 -11.93 -5.05
N ARG A 92 -8.25 -12.52 -5.79
CA ARG A 92 -7.33 -11.73 -6.58
C ARG A 92 -8.08 -10.95 -7.65
N ARG A 93 -9.05 -11.56 -8.30
CA ARG A 93 -9.85 -10.88 -9.30
C ARG A 93 -10.68 -9.76 -8.68
N GLN A 94 -11.22 -10.02 -7.48
CA GLN A 94 -12.00 -9.00 -6.80
C GLN A 94 -11.14 -7.78 -6.44
N ALA A 95 -9.89 -8.03 -6.05
CA ALA A 95 -9.00 -6.93 -5.73
C ALA A 95 -8.71 -6.08 -6.97
N PHE A 96 -8.45 -6.73 -8.10
CA PHE A 96 -8.20 -5.97 -9.33
C PHE A 96 -9.46 -5.23 -9.78
N ALA A 97 -10.63 -5.83 -9.60
CA ALA A 97 -11.87 -5.15 -9.94
C ALA A 97 -12.10 -3.93 -9.05
N ALA A 98 -11.57 -3.94 -7.83
CA ALA A 98 -11.69 -2.81 -6.91
C ALA A 98 -10.65 -1.72 -7.18
N GLY A 99 -9.71 -1.97 -8.09
CA GLY A 99 -8.74 -0.97 -8.46
C GLY A 99 -7.30 -1.31 -8.13
N ALA A 100 -7.02 -2.54 -7.68
CA ALA A 100 -5.66 -2.93 -7.33
C ALA A 100 -4.76 -2.91 -8.55
N THR A 101 -3.52 -2.50 -8.33
CA THR A 101 -2.51 -2.52 -9.37
C THR A 101 -1.75 -3.84 -9.37
N ALA A 102 -1.59 -4.44 -8.19
CA ALA A 102 -0.87 -5.71 -8.06
C ALA A 102 -1.39 -6.47 -6.85
N TYR A 103 -1.13 -7.77 -6.83
CA TYR A 103 -1.58 -8.65 -5.75
C TYR A 103 -0.44 -9.60 -5.44
N VAL A 104 0.08 -9.52 -4.20
CA VAL A 104 1.22 -10.31 -3.78
C VAL A 104 0.82 -11.13 -2.56
N ALA A 105 1.14 -12.41 -2.57
CA ALA A 105 0.78 -13.30 -1.48
C ALA A 105 1.83 -13.25 -0.38
N LYS A 106 1.39 -13.19 0.88
CA LYS A 106 2.29 -13.33 2.01
C LYS A 106 2.80 -14.76 2.05
N PRO A 107 4.00 -15.00 2.44
CA PRO A 107 5.01 -14.06 2.94
C PRO A 107 6.06 -13.67 1.89
N ASP A 108 5.67 -13.59 0.64
CA ASP A 108 6.61 -13.33 -0.46
C ASP A 108 7.04 -11.87 -0.46
N ILE A 109 7.92 -11.55 0.50
CA ILE A 109 8.35 -10.16 0.69
C ILE A 109 9.23 -9.69 -0.47
N GLU A 110 9.96 -10.61 -1.10
CA GLU A 110 10.82 -10.21 -2.20
C GLU A 110 10.02 -9.71 -3.38
N THR A 111 8.95 -10.43 -3.74
CA THR A 111 8.08 -9.98 -4.82
C THR A 111 7.42 -8.66 -4.46
N LEU A 112 7.03 -8.49 -3.19
CA LEU A 112 6.43 -7.23 -2.79
C LEU A 112 7.41 -6.09 -2.97
N ILE A 113 8.63 -6.23 -2.50
CA ILE A 113 9.63 -5.17 -2.61
C ILE A 113 9.93 -4.85 -4.06
N GLU A 114 10.05 -5.87 -4.90
CA GLU A 114 10.29 -5.66 -6.33
C GLU A 114 9.13 -4.89 -6.97
N THR A 115 7.90 -5.27 -6.59
CA THR A 115 6.72 -4.61 -7.14
C THR A 115 6.66 -3.14 -6.71
N VAL A 116 7.00 -2.86 -5.45
CA VAL A 116 7.05 -1.49 -4.95
C VAL A 116 8.08 -0.69 -5.75
N HIS A 117 9.27 -1.23 -5.91
CA HIS A 117 10.32 -0.53 -6.65
C HIS A 117 9.88 -0.24 -8.09
N ARG A 118 9.27 -1.23 -8.74
CA ARG A 118 8.85 -1.08 -10.12
C ARG A 118 7.78 0.01 -10.26
N LEU A 119 6.77 -0.04 -9.39
CA LEU A 119 5.68 0.92 -9.50
C LEU A 119 6.12 2.32 -9.15
N LEU A 120 7.00 2.47 -8.17
CA LEU A 120 7.47 3.81 -7.80
C LEU A 120 8.49 4.35 -8.80
N ALA A 121 9.22 3.48 -9.48
CA ALA A 121 10.14 3.93 -10.52
C ALA A 121 9.39 4.49 -11.72
N GLU A 122 8.22 3.94 -12.01
CA GLU A 122 7.40 4.42 -13.11
C GLU A 122 6.74 5.73 -12.78
N ARG A 123 6.69 6.07 -11.50
CA ARG A 123 6.01 7.24 -11.03
C ARG A 123 7.05 8.26 -10.61
N GLU A 124 6.93 9.47 -11.05
CA GLU A 124 7.86 10.48 -10.60
C GLU A 124 7.41 10.97 -9.25
N CYS A 125 8.14 10.58 -8.22
CA CYS A 125 7.81 11.03 -6.89
C CYS A 125 8.25 12.47 -6.68
N ALA A 126 7.82 13.03 -5.57
CA ALA A 126 8.01 14.45 -5.33
C ALA A 126 9.47 14.90 -5.27
N ALA A 127 10.38 13.96 -5.24
CA ALA A 127 11.79 14.31 -5.20
C ALA A 127 12.25 15.03 -6.45
N GLU A 128 11.51 14.89 -7.48
CA GLU A 128 11.88 15.54 -8.70
C GLU A 128 11.67 16.98 -8.61
N VAL A 129 12.51 17.76 -9.05
CA VAL A 129 12.22 19.17 -9.12
C VAL A 129 13.03 19.88 -10.11
#